data_92aacf2eaf2c7a79d3ad94eabdf9da09
#
_entry.id   92aacf2eaf2c7a79d3ad94eabdf9da09
#
_cell.length_a   1.000
_cell.length_b   1.000
_cell.length_c   1.000
_cell.angle_alpha   90.00
_cell.angle_beta   90.00
_cell.angle_gamma   90.00
#
_symmetry.space_group_name_H-M   'P 1'
#
loop_
_entity.id
_entity.type
_entity.pdbx_description
1 polymer ?
#
loop_
_entity_poly.entity_id
_entity_poly.type
_entity_poly.pdbx_seq_one_letter_code
_entity_poly.pdbx_strand_id
1 'polypeptide(L)'
;MINKNSNLLSLQQGFNLRNKKQHYRASAAFPVYLSKFNDFYLIFFNYWTNKNLIKINCLNLKIYIYDSEGNLVKNTSTSIAKTHNQISMHSILEKKYYKNFFSGTVFVEIISFENLSFPFPAIIGVYRSRNLYSSVHSAGRIKNLNEKHDVFYTKETNWSCKFEKDITPFFHYFVGPTKPKKDFITVTLLTSNKKIKKIKKISIKKLSAFSSRLFFIKEIF
;
A
#
# COMPACT_ATOMS: atom_id res chain seq x y z
N MET A 1 -24.03 -14.96 17.78
CA MET A 1 -23.28 -13.98 16.96
C MET A 1 -23.71 -14.13 15.52
N ILE A 2 -24.57 -13.24 15.02
CA ILE A 2 -24.97 -13.22 13.62
C ILE A 2 -23.76 -12.81 12.81
N ASN A 3 -23.38 -13.68 11.91
CA ASN A 3 -22.15 -13.56 11.14
C ASN A 3 -22.24 -12.30 10.25
N LYS A 4 -21.69 -11.17 10.70
CA LYS A 4 -21.64 -9.91 9.93
C LYS A 4 -21.07 -10.08 8.52
N ASN A 5 -20.24 -11.11 8.33
CA ASN A 5 -19.66 -11.45 7.03
C ASN A 5 -20.68 -12.07 6.07
N SER A 6 -21.65 -12.84 6.58
CA SER A 6 -22.69 -13.43 5.72
C SER A 6 -23.64 -12.36 5.17
N ASN A 7 -23.94 -11.30 5.94
CA ASN A 7 -24.77 -10.21 5.46
C ASN A 7 -24.05 -9.33 4.43
N LEU A 8 -22.75 -9.09 4.60
CA LEU A 8 -21.93 -8.41 3.60
C LEU A 8 -21.86 -9.21 2.30
N LEU A 9 -21.62 -10.52 2.39
CA LEU A 9 -21.60 -11.41 1.23
C LEU A 9 -22.95 -11.41 0.49
N SER A 10 -24.08 -11.47 1.20
CA SER A 10 -25.40 -11.47 0.59
C SER A 10 -25.76 -10.14 -0.07
N LEU A 11 -25.40 -9.02 0.56
CA LEU A 11 -25.58 -7.68 -0.02
C LEU A 11 -24.72 -7.51 -1.29
N GLN A 12 -23.52 -8.00 -1.26
CA GLN A 12 -22.61 -7.97 -2.40
C GLN A 12 -23.10 -8.85 -3.55
N GLN A 13 -23.66 -10.05 -3.26
CA GLN A 13 -24.28 -10.92 -4.27
C GLN A 13 -25.46 -10.28 -4.94
N GLY A 14 -26.34 -9.68 -4.15
CA GLY A 14 -27.49 -8.96 -4.69
C GLY A 14 -27.11 -7.80 -5.60
N PHE A 15 -25.99 -7.15 -5.29
CA PHE A 15 -25.47 -6.05 -6.10
C PHE A 15 -24.85 -6.53 -7.43
N ASN A 16 -24.09 -7.62 -7.41
CA ASN A 16 -23.50 -8.21 -8.62
C ASN A 16 -24.52 -8.80 -9.58
N LEU A 17 -25.58 -9.42 -9.05
CA LEU A 17 -26.67 -9.98 -9.87
C LEU A 17 -27.42 -8.89 -10.61
N ARG A 18 -27.55 -7.69 -10.03
CA ARG A 18 -28.22 -6.54 -10.68
C ARG A 18 -27.37 -5.85 -11.74
N ASN A 19 -26.06 -5.89 -11.57
CA ASN A 19 -25.11 -5.18 -12.42
C ASN A 19 -24.03 -6.11 -12.96
N LYS A 20 -24.33 -6.87 -13.99
CA LYS A 20 -23.46 -7.88 -14.65
C LYS A 20 -22.06 -7.39 -15.06
N LYS A 21 -21.77 -6.10 -14.92
CA LYS A 21 -20.45 -5.48 -15.29
C LYS A 21 -19.64 -5.05 -14.08
N GLN A 22 -20.11 -5.24 -12.86
CA GLN A 22 -19.41 -4.71 -11.69
C GLN A 22 -18.50 -5.75 -11.04
N HIS A 23 -17.30 -5.29 -10.76
CA HIS A 23 -16.27 -6.07 -10.09
C HIS A 23 -16.08 -5.57 -8.67
N TYR A 24 -15.85 -6.50 -7.74
CA TYR A 24 -15.35 -6.13 -6.42
C TYR A 24 -13.93 -5.65 -6.54
N ARG A 25 -13.64 -4.56 -5.83
CA ARG A 25 -12.32 -3.99 -5.77
C ARG A 25 -11.90 -3.83 -4.32
N ALA A 26 -10.72 -4.33 -4.00
CA ALA A 26 -9.97 -3.89 -2.85
C ALA A 26 -8.71 -3.22 -3.35
N SER A 27 -8.23 -2.20 -2.67
CA SER A 27 -7.02 -1.49 -3.05
C SER A 27 -6.07 -1.36 -1.88
N ALA A 28 -4.79 -1.38 -2.16
CA ALA A 28 -3.72 -1.14 -1.22
C ALA A 28 -2.66 -0.24 -1.85
N ALA A 29 -2.00 0.57 -1.05
CA ALA A 29 -0.91 1.42 -1.49
C ALA A 29 0.31 1.21 -0.59
N PHE A 30 1.48 1.19 -1.21
CA PHE A 30 2.75 0.97 -0.51
C PHE A 30 3.78 1.98 -1.01
N PRO A 31 4.58 2.57 -0.12
CA PRO A 31 5.78 3.27 -0.53
C PRO A 31 6.78 2.26 -1.07
N VAL A 32 7.55 2.63 -2.08
CA VAL A 32 8.54 1.76 -2.71
C VAL A 32 9.89 2.43 -2.74
N TYR A 33 10.90 1.67 -2.36
CA TYR A 33 12.29 2.05 -2.38
C TYR A 33 13.10 0.92 -3.02
N LEU A 34 13.62 1.16 -4.22
CA LEU A 34 14.32 0.15 -5.00
C LEU A 34 15.73 0.61 -5.36
N SER A 35 16.64 -0.33 -5.42
CA SER A 35 17.97 -0.17 -5.98
C SER A 35 18.46 -1.53 -6.51
N LYS A 36 19.63 -1.60 -7.08
CA LYS A 36 20.22 -2.90 -7.49
C LYS A 36 20.32 -3.93 -6.33
N PHE A 37 20.31 -3.46 -5.07
CA PHE A 37 20.43 -4.31 -3.88
C PHE A 37 19.14 -4.44 -3.08
N ASN A 38 18.18 -3.56 -3.33
CA ASN A 38 16.90 -3.51 -2.60
C ASN A 38 15.76 -3.77 -3.57
N ASP A 39 14.94 -4.76 -3.26
CA ASP A 39 13.72 -5.06 -3.99
C ASP A 39 12.50 -4.93 -3.07
N PHE A 40 11.35 -4.79 -3.68
CA PHE A 40 10.07 -4.77 -3.01
C PHE A 40 9.15 -5.83 -3.62
N TYR A 41 8.53 -6.62 -2.77
CA TYR A 41 7.63 -7.68 -3.17
C TYR A 41 6.23 -7.37 -2.70
N LEU A 42 5.26 -7.60 -3.58
CA LEU A 42 3.87 -7.75 -3.20
C LEU A 42 3.62 -9.23 -2.95
N ILE A 43 3.18 -9.57 -1.75
CA ILE A 43 2.77 -10.92 -1.40
C ILE A 43 1.26 -10.91 -1.25
N PHE A 44 0.60 -11.73 -2.05
CA PHE A 44 -0.84 -11.89 -2.03
C PHE A 44 -1.22 -13.26 -1.47
N PHE A 45 -2.13 -13.27 -0.52
CA PHE A 45 -2.70 -14.48 0.05
C PHE A 45 -4.16 -14.61 -0.36
N ASN A 46 -4.48 -15.73 -0.97
CA ASN A 46 -5.86 -16.05 -1.31
C ASN A 46 -6.59 -16.63 -0.08
N TYR A 47 -7.04 -15.73 0.80
CA TYR A 47 -7.75 -16.10 2.02
C TYR A 47 -9.04 -16.88 1.78
N TRP A 48 -9.73 -16.60 0.69
CA TRP A 48 -11.03 -17.19 0.42
C TRP A 48 -10.89 -18.68 0.14
N THR A 49 -9.89 -19.07 -0.61
CA THR A 49 -9.61 -20.48 -0.84
C THR A 49 -9.07 -21.17 0.41
N ASN A 50 -8.20 -20.50 1.18
CA ASN A 50 -7.53 -21.10 2.33
C ASN A 50 -8.43 -21.20 3.58
N LYS A 51 -9.17 -20.14 3.90
CA LYS A 51 -9.93 -20.07 5.14
C LYS A 51 -11.40 -20.38 4.96
N ASN A 52 -11.98 -20.04 3.84
CA ASN A 52 -13.41 -20.15 3.62
C ASN A 52 -13.77 -21.27 2.65
N LEU A 53 -12.79 -22.00 2.14
CA LEU A 53 -12.94 -23.09 1.15
C LEU A 53 -13.75 -22.67 -0.10
N ILE A 54 -13.74 -21.39 -0.41
CA ILE A 54 -14.41 -20.84 -1.58
C ILE A 54 -13.46 -21.00 -2.78
N LYS A 55 -13.86 -21.81 -3.74
CA LYS A 55 -13.12 -21.93 -5.00
C LYS A 55 -13.27 -20.64 -5.78
N ILE A 56 -12.18 -19.89 -5.90
CA ILE A 56 -12.12 -18.66 -6.68
C ILE A 56 -11.54 -19.01 -8.05
N ASN A 57 -12.29 -18.73 -9.09
CA ASN A 57 -11.87 -19.07 -10.45
C ASN A 57 -10.97 -18.00 -11.06
N CYS A 58 -11.14 -16.74 -10.69
CA CYS A 58 -10.34 -15.66 -11.24
C CYS A 58 -10.24 -14.47 -10.29
N LEU A 59 -9.03 -14.19 -9.87
CA LEU A 59 -8.63 -12.93 -9.24
C LEU A 59 -7.61 -12.24 -10.12
N ASN A 60 -7.80 -10.95 -10.36
CA ASN A 60 -6.84 -10.14 -11.07
C ASN A 60 -6.25 -9.07 -10.14
N LEU A 61 -4.94 -8.95 -10.16
CA LEU A 61 -4.24 -7.81 -9.59
C LEU A 61 -3.92 -6.84 -10.71
N LYS A 62 -4.31 -5.58 -10.53
CA LYS A 62 -3.80 -4.46 -11.30
C LYS A 62 -2.79 -3.72 -10.45
N ILE A 63 -1.59 -3.55 -10.97
CA ILE A 63 -0.47 -2.95 -10.26
C ILE A 63 -0.08 -1.69 -11.02
N TYR A 64 -0.04 -0.58 -10.33
CA TYR A 64 0.35 0.72 -10.85
C TYR A 64 1.55 1.20 -10.05
N ILE A 65 2.62 1.57 -10.74
CA ILE A 65 3.86 2.06 -10.13
C ILE A 65 4.02 3.53 -10.53
N TYR A 66 4.11 4.37 -9.52
CA TYR A 66 4.28 5.81 -9.67
C TYR A 66 5.66 6.21 -9.15
N ASP A 67 6.28 7.21 -9.79
CA ASP A 67 7.50 7.83 -9.30
C ASP A 67 7.24 8.73 -8.07
N SER A 68 8.29 9.37 -7.58
CA SER A 68 8.20 10.30 -6.43
C SER A 68 7.28 11.49 -6.69
N GLU A 69 7.13 11.90 -7.94
CA GLU A 69 6.28 13.02 -8.33
C GLU A 69 4.81 12.62 -8.56
N GLY A 70 4.51 11.32 -8.57
CA GLY A 70 3.19 10.78 -8.81
C GLY A 70 2.88 10.53 -10.29
N ASN A 71 3.88 10.51 -11.15
CA ASN A 71 3.71 10.13 -12.54
C ASN A 71 3.67 8.62 -12.67
N LEU A 72 2.75 8.11 -13.49
CA LEU A 72 2.64 6.69 -13.75
C LEU A 72 3.83 6.20 -14.58
N VAL A 73 4.69 5.37 -13.98
CA VAL A 73 5.87 4.78 -14.63
C VAL A 73 5.51 3.47 -15.32
N LYS A 74 4.70 2.66 -14.66
CA LYS A 74 4.32 1.32 -15.17
C LYS A 74 2.93 0.94 -14.66
N ASN A 75 2.17 0.28 -15.51
CA ASN A 75 1.00 -0.49 -15.10
C ASN A 75 1.12 -1.91 -15.64
N THR A 76 0.57 -2.85 -14.90
CA THR A 76 0.50 -4.25 -15.31
C THR A 76 -0.67 -4.93 -14.62
N SER A 77 -1.10 -6.04 -15.17
CA SER A 77 -2.10 -6.89 -14.53
C SER A 77 -1.63 -8.33 -14.55
N THR A 78 -1.98 -9.06 -13.51
CA THR A 78 -1.70 -10.49 -13.42
C THR A 78 -2.90 -11.21 -12.84
N SER A 79 -3.19 -12.38 -13.40
CA SER A 79 -4.20 -13.27 -12.86
C SER A 79 -3.60 -14.10 -11.73
N ILE A 80 -4.35 -14.26 -10.67
CA ILE A 80 -3.93 -15.01 -9.48
C ILE A 80 -4.74 -16.29 -9.40
N ALA A 81 -4.09 -17.40 -9.72
CA ALA A 81 -4.67 -18.74 -9.61
C ALA A 81 -4.17 -19.49 -8.38
N LYS A 82 -3.00 -19.09 -7.83
CA LYS A 82 -2.36 -19.79 -6.71
C LYS A 82 -2.79 -19.22 -5.36
N THR A 83 -2.65 -20.03 -4.34
CA THR A 83 -2.90 -19.67 -2.94
C THR A 83 -1.97 -18.58 -2.43
N HIS A 84 -0.72 -18.61 -2.87
CA HIS A 84 0.32 -17.64 -2.56
C HIS A 84 0.93 -17.13 -3.85
N ASN A 85 1.06 -15.83 -3.96
CA ASN A 85 1.70 -15.18 -5.09
C ASN A 85 2.67 -14.14 -4.57
N GLN A 86 3.86 -14.14 -5.14
CA GLN A 86 4.91 -13.18 -4.84
C GLN A 86 5.29 -12.47 -6.13
N ILE A 87 5.24 -11.16 -6.13
CA ILE A 87 5.51 -10.32 -7.29
C ILE A 87 6.63 -9.34 -6.92
N SER A 88 7.78 -9.49 -7.54
CA SER A 88 8.94 -8.60 -7.38
C SER A 88 8.76 -7.35 -8.23
N MET A 89 9.11 -6.19 -7.70
CA MET A 89 9.11 -4.95 -8.47
C MET A 89 10.24 -4.92 -9.49
N HIS A 90 11.37 -5.57 -9.22
CA HIS A 90 12.44 -5.75 -10.21
C HIS A 90 12.00 -6.55 -11.43
N SER A 91 11.01 -7.44 -11.30
CA SER A 91 10.46 -8.18 -12.44
C SER A 91 9.48 -7.37 -13.29
N ILE A 92 8.92 -6.29 -12.76
CA ILE A 92 7.96 -5.43 -13.44
C ILE A 92 8.62 -4.21 -14.05
N LEU A 93 9.54 -3.58 -13.32
CA LEU A 93 10.22 -2.36 -13.75
C LEU A 93 11.46 -2.68 -14.57
N GLU A 94 11.71 -1.88 -15.59
CA GLU A 94 12.96 -1.95 -16.33
C GLU A 94 14.15 -1.56 -15.44
N LYS A 95 15.28 -2.25 -15.62
CA LYS A 95 16.49 -2.04 -14.84
C LYS A 95 16.98 -0.59 -14.79
N LYS A 96 16.68 0.20 -15.82
CA LYS A 96 17.05 1.62 -15.86
C LYS A 96 16.49 2.43 -14.69
N TYR A 97 15.30 2.07 -14.19
CA TYR A 97 14.65 2.78 -13.09
C TYR A 97 15.34 2.54 -11.74
N TYR A 98 15.79 1.33 -11.47
CA TYR A 98 16.38 0.96 -10.17
C TYR A 98 17.89 0.69 -10.21
N LYS A 99 18.56 0.97 -11.34
CA LYS A 99 20.03 0.82 -11.47
C LYS A 99 20.77 1.58 -10.38
N ASN A 100 20.35 2.79 -10.11
CA ASN A 100 20.87 3.61 -9.00
C ASN A 100 19.90 3.57 -7.83
N PHE A 101 18.76 4.20 -8.00
CA PHE A 101 17.77 4.38 -6.95
C PHE A 101 16.42 4.77 -7.54
N PHE A 102 15.36 4.15 -7.05
CA PHE A 102 13.98 4.51 -7.36
C PHE A 102 13.19 4.66 -6.07
N SER A 103 12.48 5.76 -5.93
CA SER A 103 11.51 6.02 -4.88
C SER A 103 10.16 6.33 -5.51
N GLY A 104 9.10 5.77 -4.96
CA GLY A 104 7.78 5.98 -5.51
C GLY A 104 6.69 5.30 -4.69
N THR A 105 5.56 5.07 -5.34
CA THR A 105 4.39 4.42 -4.75
C THR A 105 3.92 3.28 -5.65
N VAL A 106 3.64 2.14 -5.07
CA VAL A 106 2.90 1.06 -5.72
C VAL A 106 1.46 1.08 -5.23
N PHE A 107 0.54 1.22 -6.15
CA PHE A 107 -0.89 1.10 -5.92
C PHE A 107 -1.38 -0.20 -6.55
N VAL A 108 -2.13 -0.98 -5.79
CA VAL A 108 -2.62 -2.29 -6.22
C VAL A 108 -4.14 -2.33 -6.08
N GLU A 109 -4.80 -2.80 -7.12
CA GLU A 109 -6.23 -3.13 -7.08
C GLU A 109 -6.40 -4.63 -7.25
N ILE A 110 -7.16 -5.24 -6.35
CA ILE A 110 -7.67 -6.60 -6.49
C ILE A 110 -9.04 -6.51 -7.12
N ILE A 111 -9.21 -7.19 -8.24
CA ILE A 111 -10.47 -7.20 -8.98
C ILE A 111 -10.96 -8.64 -9.04
N SER A 112 -12.22 -8.84 -8.65
CA SER A 112 -12.91 -10.12 -8.75
C SER A 112 -14.27 -9.93 -9.40
N PHE A 113 -14.66 -10.89 -10.24
CA PHE A 113 -16.03 -11.04 -10.73
C PHE A 113 -16.90 -11.76 -9.71
N GLU A 114 -16.28 -12.44 -8.76
CA GLU A 114 -16.95 -13.14 -7.69
C GLU A 114 -17.16 -12.21 -6.50
N ASN A 115 -18.16 -12.51 -5.74
CA ASN A 115 -18.58 -11.74 -4.59
C ASN A 115 -17.66 -12.04 -3.40
N LEU A 116 -16.56 -11.35 -3.32
CA LEU A 116 -15.58 -11.53 -2.27
C LEU A 116 -15.63 -10.38 -1.27
N SER A 117 -15.76 -10.71 -0.01
CA SER A 117 -15.51 -9.77 1.07
C SER A 117 -13.98 -9.69 1.33
N PHE A 118 -13.47 -8.48 1.49
CA PHE A 118 -12.06 -8.22 1.80
C PHE A 118 -11.93 -7.68 3.23
N PRO A 119 -12.14 -8.51 4.27
CA PRO A 119 -12.14 -8.04 5.65
C PRO A 119 -10.76 -7.58 6.14
N PHE A 120 -9.70 -8.03 5.45
CA PHE A 120 -8.31 -7.71 5.75
C PHE A 120 -7.53 -7.42 4.47
N PRO A 121 -6.39 -6.71 4.58
CA PRO A 121 -5.50 -6.56 3.44
C PRO A 121 -4.99 -7.95 3.02
N ALA A 122 -5.42 -8.37 1.85
CA ALA A 122 -4.96 -9.62 1.25
C ALA A 122 -3.53 -9.48 0.68
N ILE A 123 -2.95 -8.28 0.76
CA ILE A 123 -1.64 -7.95 0.21
C ILE A 123 -0.74 -7.43 1.32
N ILE A 124 0.47 -7.95 1.35
CA ILE A 124 1.56 -7.49 2.21
C ILE A 124 2.68 -7.02 1.31
N GLY A 125 3.26 -5.86 1.63
CA GLY A 125 4.49 -5.37 1.03
C GLY A 125 5.70 -5.91 1.80
N VAL A 126 6.70 -6.43 1.11
CA VAL A 126 7.94 -6.91 1.73
C VAL A 126 9.13 -6.23 1.07
N TYR A 127 9.91 -5.52 1.86
CA TYR A 127 11.20 -4.98 1.45
C TYR A 127 12.27 -6.04 1.69
N ARG A 128 13.12 -6.24 0.69
CA ARG A 128 14.28 -7.11 0.78
C ARG A 128 15.53 -6.32 0.45
N SER A 129 16.51 -6.38 1.34
CA SER A 129 17.84 -5.83 1.13
C SER A 129 18.88 -6.88 1.50
N ARG A 130 19.53 -7.47 0.50
CA ARG A 130 20.42 -8.62 0.70
C ARG A 130 19.71 -9.74 1.48
N ASN A 131 20.10 -9.98 2.75
CA ASN A 131 19.52 -10.99 3.64
C ASN A 131 18.54 -10.40 4.68
N LEU A 132 18.23 -9.11 4.58
CA LEU A 132 17.32 -8.42 5.48
C LEU A 132 15.94 -8.30 4.84
N TYR A 133 14.92 -8.54 5.66
CA TYR A 133 13.53 -8.44 5.25
C TYR A 133 12.76 -7.56 6.23
N SER A 134 11.87 -6.75 5.70
CA SER A 134 10.91 -5.98 6.47
C SER A 134 9.57 -6.02 5.77
N SER A 135 8.48 -6.14 6.52
CA SER A 135 7.15 -6.19 5.95
C SER A 135 6.30 -5.01 6.38
N VAL A 136 5.40 -4.59 5.52
CA VAL A 136 4.42 -3.57 5.78
C VAL A 136 3.03 -4.05 5.37
N HIS A 137 2.07 -3.85 6.25
CA HIS A 137 0.67 -4.05 5.95
C HIS A 137 0.06 -2.74 5.48
N SER A 138 -0.69 -2.80 4.39
CA SER A 138 -1.57 -1.71 3.99
C SER A 138 -3.01 -2.11 4.28
N ALA A 139 -3.77 -1.20 4.83
CA ALA A 139 -5.20 -1.41 4.98
C ALA A 139 -5.83 -1.56 3.60
N GLY A 140 -6.34 -2.73 3.30
CA GLY A 140 -7.14 -2.97 2.11
C GLY A 140 -8.49 -2.28 2.28
N ARG A 141 -8.97 -1.65 1.23
CA ARG A 141 -10.29 -1.07 1.20
C ARG A 141 -11.15 -1.72 0.12
N ILE A 142 -12.39 -2.01 0.47
CA ILE A 142 -13.43 -2.35 -0.50
C ILE A 142 -13.89 -1.04 -1.14
N LYS A 143 -13.73 -0.91 -2.44
CA LYS A 143 -14.36 0.16 -3.21
C LYS A 143 -15.64 -0.34 -3.85
N ASN A 144 -16.74 0.35 -3.57
CA ASN A 144 -17.93 0.28 -4.38
C ASN A 144 -17.77 1.29 -5.53
N LEU A 145 -18.22 0.96 -6.74
CA LEU A 145 -18.16 1.85 -7.90
C LEU A 145 -18.90 3.18 -7.69
N ASN A 146 -19.89 3.18 -6.80
CA ASN A 146 -20.69 4.37 -6.47
C ASN A 146 -20.13 5.16 -5.27
N GLU A 147 -19.04 4.71 -4.65
CA GLU A 147 -18.42 5.46 -3.55
C GLU A 147 -17.71 6.69 -4.09
N LYS A 148 -18.15 7.85 -3.65
CA LYS A 148 -17.39 9.08 -3.74
C LYS A 148 -16.09 8.88 -2.94
N HIS A 149 -14.97 9.42 -3.45
CA HIS A 149 -13.67 9.31 -2.81
C HIS A 149 -13.72 9.80 -1.37
N ASP A 150 -13.67 8.88 -0.41
CA ASP A 150 -13.57 9.26 0.99
C ASP A 150 -12.17 9.76 1.29
N VAL A 151 -12.15 10.75 2.13
CA VAL A 151 -10.91 11.27 2.68
C VAL A 151 -10.52 10.43 3.88
N PHE A 152 -9.40 9.74 3.74
CA PHE A 152 -8.81 9.05 4.88
C PHE A 152 -8.08 10.05 5.77
N TYR A 153 -8.39 10.00 7.04
CA TYR A 153 -7.63 10.72 8.05
C TYR A 153 -6.71 9.72 8.76
N THR A 154 -5.43 9.78 8.46
CA THR A 154 -4.45 9.17 9.34
C THR A 154 -4.29 10.10 10.52
N LYS A 155 -4.62 9.64 11.71
CA LYS A 155 -4.53 10.46 12.91
C LYS A 155 -3.08 10.60 13.34
N GLU A 156 -2.42 9.48 13.56
CA GLU A 156 -1.07 9.44 14.10
C GLU A 156 -0.41 8.09 13.77
N THR A 157 0.89 8.11 13.62
CA THR A 157 1.71 6.91 13.59
C THR A 157 2.97 7.13 14.40
N ASN A 158 3.35 6.11 15.15
CA ASN A 158 4.55 6.10 15.98
C ASN A 158 5.53 5.05 15.47
N TRP A 159 6.79 5.39 15.44
CA TRP A 159 7.86 4.44 15.18
C TRP A 159 9.09 4.79 16.02
N SER A 160 9.90 3.80 16.32
CA SER A 160 11.19 3.99 16.96
C SER A 160 12.31 3.96 15.92
N CYS A 161 13.30 4.80 16.09
CA CYS A 161 14.50 4.79 15.27
C CYS A 161 15.75 4.89 16.14
N LYS A 162 16.84 4.28 15.67
CA LYS A 162 18.16 4.40 16.29
C LYS A 162 18.96 5.45 15.55
N PHE A 163 19.68 6.27 16.30
CA PHE A 163 20.63 7.25 15.79
C PHE A 163 22.04 6.75 16.10
N GLU A 164 22.60 5.98 15.19
CA GLU A 164 23.96 5.46 15.26
C GLU A 164 24.80 6.04 14.11
N LYS A 165 26.11 5.92 14.20
CA LYS A 165 27.05 6.53 13.21
C LYS A 165 26.74 6.08 11.78
N ASP A 166 26.45 4.80 11.60
CA ASP A 166 26.26 4.18 10.29
C ASP A 166 24.78 3.94 9.96
N ILE A 167 23.86 4.47 10.77
CA ILE A 167 22.42 4.35 10.56
C ILE A 167 21.84 5.72 10.21
N THR A 168 21.18 5.77 9.06
CA THR A 168 20.47 6.96 8.59
C THR A 168 18.96 6.68 8.57
N PRO A 169 18.25 6.92 9.68
CA PRO A 169 16.83 6.69 9.74
C PRO A 169 16.08 7.69 8.86
N PHE A 170 15.08 7.18 8.15
CA PHE A 170 14.17 8.00 7.35
C PHE A 170 12.75 7.46 7.47
N PHE A 171 11.77 8.28 7.13
CA PHE A 171 10.42 7.82 6.85
C PHE A 171 10.03 8.18 5.42
N HIS A 172 9.26 7.30 4.83
CA HIS A 172 8.75 7.46 3.48
C HIS A 172 7.27 7.86 3.56
N TYR A 173 7.00 9.13 3.33
CA TYR A 173 5.64 9.64 3.23
C TYR A 173 5.14 9.43 1.81
N PHE A 174 3.97 8.87 1.65
CA PHE A 174 3.34 8.71 0.35
C PHE A 174 1.88 9.16 0.40
N VAL A 175 1.41 9.63 -0.74
CA VAL A 175 0.05 10.14 -0.92
C VAL A 175 -0.78 9.06 -1.59
N GLY A 176 -1.99 8.87 -1.10
CA GLY A 176 -2.97 7.98 -1.72
C GLY A 176 -3.52 8.57 -3.04
N PRO A 177 -4.64 8.04 -3.54
CA PRO A 177 -5.22 8.44 -4.83
C PRO A 177 -5.78 9.87 -4.86
N THR A 178 -5.79 10.55 -3.74
CA THR A 178 -6.27 11.94 -3.64
C THR A 178 -5.20 12.83 -3.03
N LYS A 179 -5.11 14.07 -3.53
CA LYS A 179 -4.19 15.08 -2.98
C LYS A 179 -4.43 15.28 -1.48
N PRO A 180 -3.36 15.48 -0.66
CA PRO A 180 -3.51 15.77 0.76
C PRO A 180 -4.36 17.02 0.99
N LYS A 181 -5.25 16.98 1.98
CA LYS A 181 -6.02 18.17 2.37
C LYS A 181 -5.20 19.14 3.23
N LYS A 182 -4.21 18.64 3.97
CA LYS A 182 -3.33 19.46 4.80
C LYS A 182 -2.06 19.83 4.04
N ASP A 183 -1.57 21.02 4.30
CA ASP A 183 -0.34 21.53 3.69
C ASP A 183 0.92 21.10 4.43
N PHE A 184 0.81 20.48 5.57
CA PHE A 184 1.95 20.05 6.39
C PHE A 184 1.66 18.79 7.20
N ILE A 185 2.73 18.08 7.53
CA ILE A 185 2.77 17.05 8.57
C ILE A 185 3.56 17.57 9.77
N THR A 186 3.21 17.10 10.96
CA THR A 186 3.95 17.40 12.19
C THR A 186 4.75 16.16 12.57
N VAL A 187 6.05 16.35 12.75
CA VAL A 187 6.96 15.31 13.23
C VAL A 187 7.41 15.68 14.63
N THR A 188 7.17 14.79 15.59
CA THR A 188 7.53 14.98 16.99
C THR A 188 8.61 13.99 17.38
N LEU A 189 9.75 14.49 17.81
CA LEU A 189 10.82 13.67 18.36
C LEU A 189 10.58 13.49 19.86
N LEU A 190 10.47 12.24 20.27
CA LEU A 190 10.32 11.87 21.69
C LEU A 190 11.62 11.23 22.19
N THR A 191 11.89 11.40 23.47
CA THR A 191 12.92 10.63 24.18
C THR A 191 12.38 9.25 24.54
N SER A 192 13.26 8.34 25.02
CA SER A 192 12.88 6.99 25.48
C SER A 192 11.81 7.00 26.57
N ASN A 193 11.78 8.03 27.42
CA ASN A 193 10.77 8.23 28.46
C ASN A 193 9.55 9.03 27.97
N LYS A 194 9.31 9.09 26.67
CA LYS A 194 8.18 9.74 25.98
C LYS A 194 8.07 11.26 26.19
N LYS A 195 9.11 11.92 26.68
CA LYS A 195 9.12 13.40 26.76
C LYS A 195 9.38 13.97 25.36
N ILE A 196 8.66 15.05 25.04
CA ILE A 196 8.82 15.77 23.76
C ILE A 196 10.19 16.47 23.80
N LYS A 197 11.04 16.16 22.82
CA LYS A 197 12.34 16.79 22.63
C LYS A 197 12.29 17.91 21.59
N LYS A 198 11.67 17.65 20.47
CA LYS A 198 11.52 18.64 19.38
C LYS A 198 10.24 18.39 18.60
N ILE A 199 9.70 19.45 18.00
CA ILE A 199 8.55 19.40 17.08
C ILE A 199 8.94 20.17 15.82
N LYS A 200 8.68 19.59 14.66
CA LYS A 200 8.87 20.23 13.36
C LYS A 200 7.63 20.06 12.49
N LYS A 201 7.28 21.12 11.76
CA LYS A 201 6.27 21.07 10.69
C LYS A 201 6.99 20.98 9.36
N ILE A 202 6.58 20.02 8.53
CA ILE A 202 7.16 19.76 7.21
C ILE A 202 6.07 20.02 6.17
N SER A 203 6.37 20.88 5.21
CA SER A 203 5.42 21.19 4.14
C SER A 203 5.25 20.01 3.18
N ILE A 204 3.99 19.68 2.91
CA ILE A 204 3.58 18.69 1.91
C ILE A 204 2.65 19.31 0.85
N LYS A 205 2.54 20.63 0.82
CA LYS A 205 1.64 21.38 -0.06
C LYS A 205 1.82 21.05 -1.56
N LYS A 206 3.05 20.73 -1.95
CA LYS A 206 3.39 20.43 -3.35
C LYS A 206 3.16 18.95 -3.75
N LEU A 207 2.77 18.10 -2.80
CA LEU A 207 2.56 16.69 -3.12
C LEU A 207 1.24 16.49 -3.84
N SER A 208 1.30 15.76 -4.95
CA SER A 208 0.15 15.34 -5.76
C SER A 208 -0.37 13.97 -5.33
N ALA A 209 -1.46 13.52 -5.94
CA ALA A 209 -1.92 12.14 -5.79
C ALA A 209 -0.82 11.16 -6.23
N PHE A 210 -0.69 10.04 -5.52
CA PHE A 210 0.31 8.98 -5.73
C PHE A 210 1.78 9.41 -5.61
N SER A 211 2.07 10.67 -5.31
CA SER A 211 3.45 11.10 -5.05
C SER A 211 3.98 10.58 -3.71
N SER A 212 5.29 10.60 -3.57
CA SER A 212 5.94 10.20 -2.34
C SER A 212 7.19 11.02 -2.06
N ARG A 213 7.61 11.07 -0.79
CA ARG A 213 8.82 11.75 -0.39
C ARG A 213 9.53 11.06 0.76
N LEU A 214 10.82 10.92 0.63
CA LEU A 214 11.71 10.46 1.70
C LEU A 214 12.11 11.65 2.57
N PHE A 215 12.00 11.47 3.88
CA PHE A 215 12.43 12.44 4.86
C PHE A 215 13.47 11.81 5.78
N PHE A 216 14.69 12.26 5.69
CA PHE A 216 15.78 11.81 6.55
C PHE A 216 15.68 12.51 7.90
N ILE A 217 15.62 11.72 8.97
CA ILE A 217 15.38 12.25 10.31
C ILE A 217 16.48 13.23 10.77
N LYS A 218 17.74 12.95 10.37
CA LYS A 218 18.88 13.85 10.66
C LYS A 218 18.75 15.24 10.00
N GLU A 219 18.03 15.34 8.88
CA GLU A 219 17.81 16.63 8.19
C GLU A 219 16.64 17.40 8.80
N ILE A 220 15.76 16.72 9.51
CA ILE A 220 14.60 17.34 10.15
C ILE A 220 14.98 17.95 11.50
N PHE A 221 15.85 17.30 12.26
CA PHE A 221 16.20 17.63 13.64
C PHE A 221 17.68 17.93 13.82
#